data_0b05e666273bb19395cd97e20d8cb036
#
_entry.id   0b05e666273bb19395cd97e20d8cb036
#
_cell.length_a   1.000
_cell.length_b   1.000
_cell.length_c   1.000
_cell.angle_alpha   90.00
_cell.angle_beta   90.00
_cell.angle_gamma   90.00
#
_symmetry.space_group_name_H-M   'P 1'
#
loop_
_entity.id
_entity.type
_entity.pdbx_description
1 polymer ?
#
loop_
_entity_poly.entity_id
_entity_poly.type
_entity_poly.pdbx_seq_one_letter_code
_entity_poly.pdbx_strand_id
1 'polypeptide(L)'
;MLTNIAKKIFGSRNDRLLKQYRKSVAKINALEEQMKALSDADLQAKTAEFKQRLADGQTLDDILVEAFAVCREASRRVLGMRHFDVQLIGGMVLHHGKIAEMRTGEGKTLVATLAVYLNALSGKGVHVVTVNDYLASRDAGIMEPLYNFLGLSVGVIVADLQPFERQTAYGADITYGTNNEFGFDYLRDNMVTDQYDKVQRELNFAVVDEVDSILIDEARTPLIISGQADDNIQLYRVMDAVPAHLIRQETEEGEGDYWVDEKAHQVILSEAGHEHAEQILTQMGLLQENDSLYSAANISLMHHLMAALRAHTLFHKDQHYVIQDGEIVI
;
A
#
# COMPACT_ATOMS: atom_id res chain seq x y z
N MET A 1 13.84 37.58 -13.25
CA MET A 1 15.12 38.10 -12.71
C MET A 1 15.12 38.21 -11.19
N LEU A 2 14.13 38.82 -10.56
CA LEU A 2 14.02 38.97 -9.08
C LEU A 2 14.07 37.64 -8.32
N THR A 3 13.44 36.59 -8.82
CA THR A 3 13.44 35.23 -8.20
C THR A 3 14.84 34.60 -8.18
N ASN A 4 15.67 34.85 -9.19
CA ASN A 4 17.06 34.33 -9.24
C ASN A 4 18.03 35.11 -8.31
N ILE A 5 17.77 36.39 -8.07
CA ILE A 5 18.54 37.20 -7.12
C ILE A 5 18.18 36.82 -5.69
N ALA A 6 16.89 36.63 -5.39
CA ALA A 6 16.43 36.16 -4.09
C ALA A 6 16.98 34.76 -3.76
N LYS A 7 17.01 33.83 -4.75
CA LYS A 7 17.62 32.49 -4.59
C LYS A 7 19.13 32.57 -4.29
N LYS A 8 19.84 33.49 -4.90
CA LYS A 8 21.30 33.70 -4.63
C LYS A 8 21.59 34.26 -3.21
N ILE A 9 20.65 35.04 -2.65
CA ILE A 9 20.85 35.69 -1.34
C ILE A 9 20.32 34.80 -0.22
N PHE A 10 19.11 34.18 -0.40
CA PHE A 10 18.40 33.42 0.64
C PHE A 10 18.49 31.92 0.48
N GLY A 11 19.11 31.40 -0.58
CA GLY A 11 19.14 29.99 -0.93
C GLY A 11 17.78 29.48 -1.40
N SER A 12 17.75 28.26 -1.92
CA SER A 12 16.52 27.52 -2.23
C SER A 12 15.82 27.06 -0.95
N ARG A 13 14.57 26.57 -1.07
CA ARG A 13 13.87 25.90 0.05
C ARG A 13 14.68 24.71 0.57
N ASN A 14 15.30 23.95 -0.33
CA ASN A 14 16.14 22.80 0.03
C ASN A 14 17.39 23.23 0.78
N ASP A 15 18.07 24.32 0.39
CA ASP A 15 19.26 24.82 1.10
C ASP A 15 18.93 25.20 2.54
N ARG A 16 17.77 25.82 2.76
CA ARG A 16 17.32 26.16 4.12
C ARG A 16 17.00 24.91 4.95
N LEU A 17 16.36 23.92 4.35
CA LEU A 17 16.04 22.65 5.01
C LEU A 17 17.32 21.89 5.36
N LEU A 18 18.25 21.77 4.43
CA LEU A 18 19.57 21.17 4.65
C LEU A 18 20.34 21.86 5.76
N LYS A 19 20.24 23.20 5.86
CA LYS A 19 20.85 23.96 6.95
C LYS A 19 20.26 23.60 8.32
N GLN A 20 18.94 23.32 8.38
CA GLN A 20 18.30 22.82 9.61
C GLN A 20 18.79 21.40 9.96
N TYR A 21 18.82 20.49 8.99
CA TYR A 21 19.29 19.13 9.22
C TYR A 21 20.75 19.08 9.67
N ARG A 22 21.62 19.93 9.13
CA ARG A 22 23.01 20.05 9.60
C ARG A 22 23.14 20.41 11.08
N LYS A 23 22.19 21.17 11.64
CA LYS A 23 22.17 21.44 13.08
C LYS A 23 21.87 20.17 13.89
N SER A 24 20.94 19.32 13.41
CA SER A 24 20.66 18.04 14.04
C SER A 24 21.84 17.09 13.89
N VAL A 25 22.50 17.06 12.72
CA VAL A 25 23.74 16.27 12.52
C VAL A 25 24.82 16.69 13.53
N ALA A 26 25.02 17.97 13.77
CA ALA A 26 25.99 18.44 14.76
C ALA A 26 25.63 17.92 16.19
N LYS A 27 24.36 17.91 16.55
CA LYS A 27 23.90 17.33 17.83
C LYS A 27 24.12 15.83 17.90
N ILE A 28 23.83 15.08 16.81
CA ILE A 28 24.07 13.64 16.73
C ILE A 28 25.58 13.35 16.86
N ASN A 29 26.43 14.13 16.19
CA ASN A 29 27.88 13.99 16.28
C ASN A 29 28.40 14.28 17.70
N ALA A 30 27.81 15.23 18.42
CA ALA A 30 28.17 15.53 19.80
C ALA A 30 27.87 14.37 20.76
N LEU A 31 26.91 13.48 20.44
CA LEU A 31 26.58 12.30 21.23
C LEU A 31 27.47 11.09 20.91
N GLU A 32 28.32 11.14 19.89
CA GLU A 32 29.03 9.97 19.38
C GLU A 32 29.92 9.30 20.45
N GLU A 33 30.72 10.08 21.18
CA GLU A 33 31.60 9.54 22.24
C GLU A 33 30.80 8.98 23.42
N GLN A 34 29.67 9.59 23.75
CA GLN A 34 28.77 9.07 24.77
C GLN A 34 28.19 7.70 24.35
N MET A 35 27.74 7.57 23.12
CA MET A 35 27.20 6.29 22.61
C MET A 35 28.28 5.21 22.54
N LYS A 36 29.51 5.55 22.12
CA LYS A 36 30.66 4.62 22.11
C LYS A 36 31.01 4.11 23.51
N ALA A 37 30.83 4.92 24.54
CA ALA A 37 31.15 4.55 25.93
C ALA A 37 30.11 3.58 26.55
N LEU A 38 28.91 3.47 25.97
CA LEU A 38 27.88 2.56 26.47
C LEU A 38 28.28 1.10 26.22
N SER A 39 27.94 0.22 27.15
CA SER A 39 27.96 -1.22 26.90
C SER A 39 26.90 -1.60 25.85
N ASP A 40 27.01 -2.81 25.28
CA ASP A 40 25.99 -3.30 24.33
C ASP A 40 24.61 -3.36 25.01
N ALA A 41 24.54 -3.82 26.26
CA ALA A 41 23.30 -3.87 27.02
C ALA A 41 22.69 -2.47 27.26
N ASP A 42 23.51 -1.47 27.57
CA ASP A 42 23.03 -0.10 27.80
C ASP A 42 22.58 0.54 26.47
N LEU A 43 23.27 0.25 25.36
CA LEU A 43 22.88 0.74 24.04
C LEU A 43 21.56 0.12 23.59
N GLN A 44 21.37 -1.19 23.80
CA GLN A 44 20.12 -1.90 23.51
C GLN A 44 18.96 -1.37 24.38
N ALA A 45 19.21 -1.08 25.65
CA ALA A 45 18.21 -0.55 26.57
C ALA A 45 17.63 0.81 26.14
N LYS A 46 18.35 1.57 25.27
CA LYS A 46 17.87 2.83 24.73
C LYS A 46 16.58 2.68 23.93
N THR A 47 16.36 1.56 23.27
CA THR A 47 15.11 1.29 22.53
C THR A 47 13.90 1.27 23.48
N ALA A 48 14.02 0.61 24.63
CA ALA A 48 12.95 0.59 25.63
C ALA A 48 12.73 1.99 26.25
N GLU A 49 13.80 2.73 26.52
CA GLU A 49 13.74 4.12 26.98
C GLU A 49 12.98 5.01 26.00
N PHE A 50 13.28 4.93 24.70
CA PHE A 50 12.59 5.71 23.69
C PHE A 50 11.11 5.35 23.56
N LYS A 51 10.78 4.05 23.58
CA LYS A 51 9.38 3.59 23.58
C LYS A 51 8.61 4.15 24.78
N GLN A 52 9.23 4.19 25.97
CA GLN A 52 8.62 4.78 27.17
C GLN A 52 8.42 6.29 27.01
N ARG A 53 9.41 7.01 26.51
CA ARG A 53 9.31 8.47 26.27
C ARG A 53 8.19 8.82 25.28
N LEU A 54 7.98 7.98 24.27
CA LEU A 54 6.85 8.13 23.33
C LEU A 54 5.50 7.87 24.05
N ALA A 55 5.43 6.86 24.91
CA ALA A 55 4.24 6.59 25.71
C ALA A 55 3.94 7.73 26.70
N ASP A 56 4.97 8.42 27.20
CA ASP A 56 4.86 9.59 28.08
C ASP A 56 4.53 10.89 27.31
N GLY A 57 4.31 10.81 25.99
CA GLY A 57 3.82 11.91 25.16
C GLY A 57 4.88 12.68 24.38
N GLN A 58 6.14 12.27 24.37
CA GLN A 58 7.13 12.82 23.44
C GLN A 58 6.83 12.39 22.00
N THR A 59 7.28 13.19 21.05
CA THR A 59 7.15 12.90 19.61
C THR A 59 8.39 12.18 19.09
N LEU A 60 8.28 11.56 17.90
CA LEU A 60 9.44 10.98 17.21
C LEU A 60 10.52 12.04 16.92
N ASP A 61 10.12 13.28 16.64
CA ASP A 61 11.06 14.39 16.42
C ASP A 61 11.83 14.76 17.68
N ASP A 62 11.23 14.65 18.86
CA ASP A 62 11.90 14.94 20.13
C ASP A 62 13.04 13.95 20.43
N ILE A 63 12.88 12.69 20.03
CA ILE A 63 13.87 11.62 20.27
C ILE A 63 14.80 11.38 19.07
N LEU A 64 14.55 12.00 17.91
CA LEU A 64 15.25 11.74 16.64
C LEU A 64 16.77 11.80 16.79
N VAL A 65 17.31 12.83 17.44
CA VAL A 65 18.76 13.05 17.56
C VAL A 65 19.41 11.90 18.32
N GLU A 66 18.83 11.49 19.44
CA GLU A 66 19.34 10.38 20.27
C GLU A 66 19.16 9.04 19.56
N ALA A 67 17.99 8.80 18.97
CA ALA A 67 17.69 7.57 18.24
C ALA A 67 18.65 7.36 17.05
N PHE A 68 18.96 8.43 16.31
CA PHE A 68 19.92 8.36 15.21
C PHE A 68 21.35 8.11 15.70
N ALA A 69 21.73 8.69 16.85
CA ALA A 69 23.03 8.42 17.45
C ALA A 69 23.16 6.95 17.90
N VAL A 70 22.11 6.40 18.51
CA VAL A 70 22.03 4.99 18.92
C VAL A 70 22.09 4.07 17.70
N CYS A 71 21.27 4.32 16.66
CA CYS A 71 21.24 3.51 15.44
C CYS A 71 22.61 3.54 14.73
N ARG A 72 23.26 4.69 14.65
CA ARG A 72 24.60 4.83 14.06
C ARG A 72 25.65 4.02 14.79
N GLU A 73 25.66 4.08 16.12
CA GLU A 73 26.64 3.32 16.93
C GLU A 73 26.35 1.81 16.86
N ALA A 74 25.08 1.40 16.92
CA ALA A 74 24.68 0.00 16.74
C ALA A 74 25.13 -0.54 15.37
N SER A 75 24.89 0.23 14.31
CA SER A 75 25.33 -0.12 12.95
C SER A 75 26.84 -0.27 12.85
N ARG A 76 27.60 0.60 13.49
CA ARG A 76 29.07 0.50 13.56
C ARG A 76 29.52 -0.78 14.25
N ARG A 77 28.86 -1.17 15.34
CA ARG A 77 29.23 -2.38 16.10
C ARG A 77 28.86 -3.65 15.37
N VAL A 78 27.62 -3.72 14.86
CA VAL A 78 27.05 -4.95 14.32
C VAL A 78 27.42 -5.18 12.86
N LEU A 79 27.36 -4.12 12.05
CA LEU A 79 27.60 -4.20 10.61
C LEU A 79 29.00 -3.72 10.19
N GLY A 80 29.77 -3.11 11.10
CA GLY A 80 31.02 -2.43 10.76
C GLY A 80 30.83 -1.14 9.93
N MET A 81 29.58 -0.67 9.79
CA MET A 81 29.21 0.45 8.94
C MET A 81 28.73 1.64 9.80
N ARG A 82 29.52 2.72 9.80
CA ARG A 82 29.14 3.99 10.46
C ARG A 82 28.47 4.92 9.47
N HIS A 83 27.26 5.39 9.77
CA HIS A 83 26.58 6.39 8.93
C HIS A 83 27.39 7.69 8.83
N PHE A 84 27.56 8.20 7.61
CA PHE A 84 28.15 9.50 7.35
C PHE A 84 27.14 10.63 7.56
N ASP A 85 27.61 11.85 7.72
CA ASP A 85 26.76 13.02 7.96
C ASP A 85 25.68 13.22 6.88
N VAL A 86 26.03 12.98 5.60
CA VAL A 86 25.07 13.06 4.49
C VAL A 86 24.02 11.96 4.58
N GLN A 87 24.36 10.80 5.11
CA GLN A 87 23.42 9.68 5.33
C GLN A 87 22.47 9.98 6.49
N LEU A 88 22.93 10.64 7.56
CA LEU A 88 22.06 11.16 8.61
C LEU A 88 21.04 12.16 8.07
N ILE A 89 21.46 13.04 7.16
CA ILE A 89 20.52 13.96 6.47
C ILE A 89 19.51 13.17 5.65
N GLY A 90 19.95 12.17 4.88
CA GLY A 90 19.04 11.29 4.13
C GLY A 90 17.98 10.61 5.00
N GLY A 91 18.40 10.07 6.15
CA GLY A 91 17.47 9.48 7.13
C GLY A 91 16.43 10.48 7.64
N MET A 92 16.84 11.72 7.95
CA MET A 92 15.90 12.80 8.35
C MET A 92 14.95 13.20 7.22
N VAL A 93 15.42 13.23 5.98
CA VAL A 93 14.59 13.50 4.80
C VAL A 93 13.50 12.44 4.66
N LEU A 94 13.85 11.15 4.79
CA LEU A 94 12.91 10.03 4.74
C LEU A 94 11.90 10.10 5.88
N HIS A 95 12.36 10.33 7.12
CA HIS A 95 11.48 10.45 8.29
C HIS A 95 10.42 11.55 8.10
N HIS A 96 10.79 12.66 7.49
CA HIS A 96 9.87 13.78 7.23
C HIS A 96 9.02 13.59 5.95
N GLY A 97 8.90 12.38 5.43
CA GLY A 97 8.03 12.05 4.30
C GLY A 97 8.44 12.73 2.98
N LYS A 98 9.75 12.84 2.73
CA LYS A 98 10.30 13.47 1.53
C LYS A 98 11.17 12.50 0.74
N ILE A 99 11.48 12.87 -0.49
CA ILE A 99 12.37 12.10 -1.37
C ILE A 99 13.82 12.47 -1.06
N ALA A 100 14.64 11.47 -0.71
CA ALA A 100 16.07 11.58 -0.56
C ALA A 100 16.74 11.11 -1.85
N GLU A 101 17.19 12.05 -2.69
CA GLU A 101 17.95 11.73 -3.90
C GLU A 101 19.40 11.43 -3.52
N MET A 102 19.84 10.22 -3.80
CA MET A 102 21.19 9.73 -3.54
C MET A 102 21.70 8.94 -4.74
N ARG A 103 23.00 9.10 -5.06
CA ARG A 103 23.63 8.36 -6.15
C ARG A 103 23.79 6.87 -5.80
N THR A 104 23.89 6.06 -6.83
CA THR A 104 24.24 4.63 -6.69
C THR A 104 25.56 4.51 -5.94
N GLY A 105 25.63 3.60 -4.96
CA GLY A 105 26.82 3.39 -4.14
C GLY A 105 26.95 4.29 -2.90
N GLU A 106 26.06 5.28 -2.70
CA GLU A 106 26.09 6.14 -1.51
C GLU A 106 25.44 5.50 -0.26
N GLY A 107 25.06 4.22 -0.34
CA GLY A 107 24.56 3.44 0.80
C GLY A 107 23.11 3.75 1.17
N LYS A 108 22.19 3.87 0.18
CA LYS A 108 20.76 4.11 0.41
C LYS A 108 20.13 3.11 1.38
N THR A 109 20.47 1.82 1.25
CA THR A 109 19.95 0.76 2.14
C THR A 109 20.34 1.02 3.61
N LEU A 110 21.57 1.48 3.85
CA LEU A 110 22.01 1.86 5.20
C LEU A 110 21.31 3.13 5.71
N VAL A 111 21.10 4.11 4.84
CA VAL A 111 20.37 5.36 5.17
C VAL A 111 18.96 5.07 5.65
N ALA A 112 18.27 4.16 4.99
CA ALA A 112 16.90 3.76 5.35
C ALA A 112 16.79 3.29 6.80
N THR A 113 17.83 2.62 7.33
CA THR A 113 17.81 2.09 8.72
C THR A 113 17.55 3.14 9.77
N LEU A 114 17.98 4.38 9.56
CA LEU A 114 17.78 5.49 10.49
C LEU A 114 16.30 5.87 10.63
N ALA A 115 15.62 6.09 9.50
CA ALA A 115 14.20 6.40 9.49
C ALA A 115 13.34 5.20 9.91
N VAL A 116 13.72 4.00 9.49
CA VAL A 116 13.04 2.74 9.85
C VAL A 116 13.11 2.51 11.35
N TYR A 117 14.31 2.57 11.96
CA TYR A 117 14.48 2.43 13.40
C TYR A 117 13.62 3.41 14.18
N LEU A 118 13.74 4.71 13.86
CA LEU A 118 12.99 5.76 14.55
C LEU A 118 11.48 5.54 14.50
N ASN A 119 10.93 5.24 13.32
CA ASN A 119 9.49 5.09 13.16
C ASN A 119 8.97 3.76 13.72
N ALA A 120 9.80 2.70 13.76
CA ALA A 120 9.46 1.42 14.38
C ALA A 120 9.29 1.52 15.90
N LEU A 121 9.91 2.50 16.56
CA LEU A 121 9.74 2.77 17.99
C LEU A 121 8.29 3.06 18.38
N SER A 122 7.45 3.49 17.43
CA SER A 122 6.01 3.68 17.66
C SER A 122 5.25 2.38 17.95
N GLY A 123 5.81 1.22 17.61
CA GLY A 123 5.17 -0.10 17.73
C GLY A 123 4.07 -0.36 16.70
N LYS A 124 3.81 0.58 15.77
CA LYS A 124 2.75 0.48 14.77
C LYS A 124 3.15 -0.21 13.46
N GLY A 125 4.42 -0.57 13.33
CA GLY A 125 5.00 -1.20 12.14
C GLY A 125 5.52 -0.22 11.10
N VAL A 126 6.57 -0.65 10.41
CA VAL A 126 7.21 0.08 9.33
C VAL A 126 7.36 -0.86 8.13
N HIS A 127 6.95 -0.41 6.95
CA HIS A 127 7.16 -1.12 5.70
C HIS A 127 8.39 -0.57 4.96
N VAL A 128 9.24 -1.47 4.47
CA VAL A 128 10.34 -1.14 3.55
C VAL A 128 10.01 -1.77 2.21
N VAL A 129 9.72 -0.92 1.23
CA VAL A 129 9.19 -1.32 -0.07
C VAL A 129 10.31 -1.35 -1.09
N THR A 130 10.48 -2.47 -1.78
CA THR A 130 11.48 -2.69 -2.83
C THR A 130 10.81 -3.11 -4.15
N VAL A 131 11.59 -3.21 -5.23
CA VAL A 131 11.05 -3.54 -6.57
C VAL A 131 10.94 -5.05 -6.84
N ASN A 132 11.60 -5.91 -6.07
CA ASN A 132 11.51 -7.36 -6.25
C ASN A 132 11.84 -8.13 -4.97
N ASP A 133 11.45 -9.41 -4.92
CA ASP A 133 11.61 -10.31 -3.77
C ASP A 133 13.05 -10.56 -3.38
N TYR A 134 13.96 -10.57 -4.37
CA TYR A 134 15.39 -10.75 -4.11
C TYR A 134 15.94 -9.59 -3.29
N LEU A 135 15.61 -8.34 -3.67
CA LEU A 135 16.04 -7.16 -2.91
C LEU A 135 15.39 -7.12 -1.54
N ALA A 136 14.10 -7.44 -1.43
CA ALA A 136 13.40 -7.50 -0.15
C ALA A 136 14.10 -8.46 0.82
N SER A 137 14.38 -9.69 0.38
CA SER A 137 15.05 -10.72 1.19
C SER A 137 16.51 -10.37 1.49
N ARG A 138 17.26 -9.88 0.49
CA ARG A 138 18.66 -9.50 0.63
C ARG A 138 18.83 -8.36 1.63
N ASP A 139 18.08 -7.29 1.46
CA ASP A 139 18.25 -6.08 2.26
C ASP A 139 17.74 -6.30 3.70
N ALA A 140 16.65 -7.07 3.86
CA ALA A 140 16.22 -7.53 5.17
C ALA A 140 17.33 -8.34 5.86
N GLY A 141 17.88 -9.37 5.19
CA GLY A 141 18.92 -10.24 5.76
C GLY A 141 20.20 -9.49 6.13
N ILE A 142 20.59 -8.45 5.38
CA ILE A 142 21.75 -7.62 5.69
C ILE A 142 21.49 -6.70 6.89
N MET A 143 20.27 -6.12 7.02
CA MET A 143 19.95 -5.13 8.05
C MET A 143 19.33 -5.74 9.31
N GLU A 144 18.79 -6.95 9.23
CA GLU A 144 18.19 -7.65 10.37
C GLU A 144 19.11 -7.74 11.59
N PRO A 145 20.42 -8.04 11.48
CA PRO A 145 21.31 -8.07 12.65
C PRO A 145 21.34 -6.73 13.41
N LEU A 146 21.27 -5.59 12.71
CA LEU A 146 21.19 -4.27 13.33
C LEU A 146 19.89 -4.08 14.10
N TYR A 147 18.75 -4.41 13.46
CA TYR A 147 17.45 -4.26 14.09
C TYR A 147 17.26 -5.19 15.28
N ASN A 148 17.69 -6.45 15.13
CA ASN A 148 17.64 -7.43 16.22
C ASN A 148 18.53 -7.01 17.40
N PHE A 149 19.71 -6.45 17.14
CA PHE A 149 20.57 -5.89 18.19
C PHE A 149 19.85 -4.77 18.95
N LEU A 150 19.07 -3.95 18.27
CA LEU A 150 18.27 -2.87 18.84
C LEU A 150 16.92 -3.34 19.43
N GLY A 151 16.65 -4.65 19.44
CA GLY A 151 15.45 -5.23 20.01
C GLY A 151 14.19 -5.06 19.15
N LEU A 152 14.35 -4.93 17.84
CA LEU A 152 13.25 -4.86 16.87
C LEU A 152 13.23 -6.11 15.99
N SER A 153 12.02 -6.61 15.72
CA SER A 153 11.77 -7.77 14.87
C SER A 153 11.66 -7.38 13.39
N VAL A 154 12.08 -8.30 12.51
CA VAL A 154 12.03 -8.11 11.04
C VAL A 154 11.21 -9.24 10.43
N GLY A 155 10.31 -8.90 9.53
CA GLY A 155 9.57 -9.82 8.67
C GLY A 155 9.83 -9.50 7.20
N VAL A 156 9.64 -10.50 6.35
CA VAL A 156 9.79 -10.35 4.89
C VAL A 156 8.56 -10.93 4.21
N ILE A 157 7.97 -10.16 3.32
CA ILE A 157 6.85 -10.57 2.46
C ILE A 157 7.41 -10.81 1.05
N VAL A 158 7.33 -12.06 0.62
CA VAL A 158 7.66 -12.52 -0.72
C VAL A 158 6.51 -13.32 -1.30
N ALA A 159 6.59 -13.67 -2.60
CA ALA A 159 5.62 -14.53 -3.24
C ALA A 159 5.45 -15.87 -2.49
N ASP A 160 4.32 -16.53 -2.71
CA ASP A 160 4.01 -17.89 -2.22
C ASP A 160 3.92 -18.09 -0.69
N LEU A 161 4.02 -17.03 0.13
CA LEU A 161 3.78 -17.14 1.57
C LEU A 161 2.32 -17.46 1.87
N GLN A 162 2.11 -18.37 2.84
CA GLN A 162 0.78 -18.67 3.35
C GLN A 162 0.24 -17.52 4.22
N PRO A 163 -1.09 -17.37 4.37
CA PRO A 163 -1.69 -16.26 5.12
C PRO A 163 -1.14 -16.10 6.53
N PHE A 164 -0.92 -17.18 7.28
CA PHE A 164 -0.39 -17.11 8.64
C PHE A 164 1.09 -16.63 8.68
N GLU A 165 1.88 -16.95 7.65
CA GLU A 165 3.26 -16.48 7.51
C GLU A 165 3.27 -14.98 7.21
N ARG A 166 2.34 -14.52 6.35
CA ARG A 166 2.14 -13.10 6.09
C ARG A 166 1.72 -12.34 7.34
N GLN A 167 0.75 -12.86 8.10
CA GLN A 167 0.34 -12.26 9.39
C GLN A 167 1.53 -12.14 10.35
N THR A 168 2.36 -13.18 10.45
CA THR A 168 3.57 -13.17 11.28
C THR A 168 4.56 -12.10 10.81
N ALA A 169 4.81 -12.01 9.50
CA ALA A 169 5.74 -11.03 8.93
C ALA A 169 5.23 -9.59 9.09
N TYR A 170 3.93 -9.33 8.89
CA TYR A 170 3.33 -8.02 9.15
C TYR A 170 3.24 -7.70 10.65
N GLY A 171 3.22 -8.71 11.52
CA GLY A 171 3.29 -8.57 12.97
C GLY A 171 4.64 -8.05 13.47
N ALA A 172 5.71 -8.18 12.68
CA ALA A 172 7.04 -7.66 13.03
C ALA A 172 7.07 -6.12 13.12
N ASP A 173 8.07 -5.57 13.84
CA ASP A 173 8.27 -4.12 13.93
C ASP A 173 8.59 -3.51 12.56
N ILE A 174 9.30 -4.26 11.72
CA ILE A 174 9.76 -3.85 10.39
C ILE A 174 9.42 -4.96 9.40
N THR A 175 8.76 -4.62 8.29
CA THR A 175 8.38 -5.58 7.24
C THR A 175 8.95 -5.13 5.90
N TYR A 176 9.83 -5.96 5.32
CA TYR A 176 10.34 -5.79 3.97
C TYR A 176 9.42 -6.51 2.97
N GLY A 177 9.24 -5.95 1.80
CA GLY A 177 8.47 -6.58 0.72
C GLY A 177 8.47 -5.76 -0.55
N THR A 178 7.87 -6.30 -1.61
CA THR A 178 7.70 -5.58 -2.87
C THR A 178 6.44 -4.73 -2.85
N ASN A 179 6.43 -3.67 -3.67
CA ASN A 179 5.22 -2.86 -3.88
C ASN A 179 4.02 -3.72 -4.30
N ASN A 180 4.25 -4.74 -5.15
CA ASN A 180 3.21 -5.63 -5.63
C ASN A 180 2.63 -6.49 -4.49
N GLU A 181 3.49 -7.12 -3.67
CA GLU A 181 3.05 -7.96 -2.56
C GLU A 181 2.25 -7.16 -1.53
N PHE A 182 2.75 -5.98 -1.13
CA PHE A 182 2.01 -5.08 -0.24
C PHE A 182 0.65 -4.66 -0.82
N GLY A 183 0.63 -4.36 -2.13
CA GLY A 183 -0.58 -3.96 -2.82
C GLY A 183 -1.58 -5.12 -2.97
N PHE A 184 -1.13 -6.31 -3.31
CA PHE A 184 -1.98 -7.50 -3.39
C PHE A 184 -2.55 -7.89 -2.02
N ASP A 185 -1.74 -7.82 -0.96
CA ASP A 185 -2.23 -8.09 0.39
C ASP A 185 -3.27 -7.04 0.83
N TYR A 186 -3.05 -5.77 0.50
CA TYR A 186 -4.06 -4.72 0.74
C TYR A 186 -5.37 -5.01 0.03
N LEU A 187 -5.34 -5.45 -1.23
CA LEU A 187 -6.54 -5.82 -1.97
C LEU A 187 -7.22 -7.05 -1.36
N ARG A 188 -6.46 -8.09 -1.02
CA ARG A 188 -7.00 -9.30 -0.36
C ARG A 188 -7.65 -8.96 0.97
N ASP A 189 -7.02 -8.15 1.80
CA ASP A 189 -7.55 -7.72 3.10
C ASP A 189 -8.88 -6.94 3.00
N ASN A 190 -9.12 -6.25 1.86
CA ASN A 190 -10.39 -5.58 1.62
C ASN A 190 -11.49 -6.49 1.05
N MET A 191 -11.17 -7.76 0.78
CA MET A 191 -12.11 -8.76 0.27
C MET A 191 -12.51 -9.80 1.33
N VAL A 192 -11.81 -9.86 2.47
CA VAL A 192 -12.12 -10.83 3.54
C VAL A 192 -13.44 -10.49 4.21
N THR A 193 -14.16 -11.51 4.64
CA THR A 193 -15.42 -11.39 5.37
C THR A 193 -15.23 -11.35 6.89
N ASP A 194 -14.10 -11.87 7.37
CA ASP A 194 -13.73 -11.86 8.79
C ASP A 194 -12.47 -10.98 8.98
N GLN A 195 -12.49 -10.17 10.03
CA GLN A 195 -11.36 -9.30 10.38
C GLN A 195 -10.10 -10.10 10.75
N TYR A 196 -10.27 -11.31 11.26
CA TYR A 196 -9.14 -12.20 11.62
C TYR A 196 -8.39 -12.76 10.41
N ASP A 197 -9.01 -12.73 9.22
CA ASP A 197 -8.38 -13.18 7.98
C ASP A 197 -7.48 -12.10 7.36
N LYS A 198 -7.51 -10.86 7.86
CA LYS A 198 -6.59 -9.81 7.43
C LYS A 198 -5.17 -10.15 7.80
N VAL A 199 -4.25 -9.91 6.87
CA VAL A 199 -2.82 -10.14 7.11
C VAL A 199 -2.07 -8.86 7.49
N GLN A 200 -2.48 -7.70 6.95
CA GLN A 200 -1.85 -6.42 7.26
C GLN A 200 -2.42 -5.78 8.52
N ARG A 201 -1.56 -5.01 9.20
CA ARG A 201 -1.97 -4.05 10.23
C ARG A 201 -2.35 -2.72 9.58
N GLU A 202 -2.73 -1.73 10.40
CA GLU A 202 -2.90 -0.35 9.93
C GLU A 202 -1.61 0.18 9.31
N LEU A 203 -1.76 0.96 8.23
CA LEU A 203 -0.64 1.60 7.55
C LEU A 203 -0.13 2.77 8.40
N ASN A 204 1.14 2.70 8.83
CA ASN A 204 1.75 3.71 9.70
C ASN A 204 2.86 4.49 8.97
N PHE A 205 3.91 3.82 8.55
CA PHE A 205 5.05 4.44 7.90
C PHE A 205 5.66 3.51 6.85
N ALA A 206 6.08 4.06 5.71
CA ALA A 206 6.77 3.30 4.68
C ALA A 206 7.99 4.07 4.16
N VAL A 207 9.07 3.33 3.91
CA VAL A 207 10.20 3.76 3.10
C VAL A 207 10.10 3.05 1.76
N VAL A 208 10.05 3.80 0.66
CA VAL A 208 9.98 3.25 -0.69
C VAL A 208 11.34 3.44 -1.33
N ASP A 209 12.05 2.33 -1.58
CA ASP A 209 13.31 2.35 -2.35
C ASP A 209 13.00 2.34 -3.85
N GLU A 210 13.89 2.94 -4.63
CA GLU A 210 13.72 3.08 -6.10
C GLU A 210 12.34 3.66 -6.49
N VAL A 211 11.98 4.77 -5.84
CA VAL A 211 10.68 5.42 -5.96
C VAL A 211 10.33 5.87 -7.39
N ASP A 212 11.31 6.17 -8.21
CA ASP A 212 11.18 6.46 -9.64
C ASP A 212 10.67 5.26 -10.42
N SER A 213 11.20 4.06 -10.18
CA SER A 213 10.69 2.83 -10.78
C SER A 213 9.25 2.54 -10.31
N ILE A 214 9.01 2.54 -9.00
CA ILE A 214 7.73 2.14 -8.41
C ILE A 214 6.62 3.14 -8.70
N LEU A 215 6.85 4.44 -8.47
CA LEU A 215 5.80 5.47 -8.49
C LEU A 215 5.73 6.26 -9.80
N ILE A 216 6.68 6.08 -10.72
CA ILE A 216 6.69 6.75 -12.03
C ILE A 216 6.60 5.72 -13.16
N ASP A 217 7.61 4.86 -13.29
CA ASP A 217 7.70 3.95 -14.45
C ASP A 217 6.58 2.91 -14.44
N GLU A 218 6.28 2.33 -13.28
CA GLU A 218 5.23 1.31 -13.11
C GLU A 218 3.90 1.87 -12.56
N ALA A 219 3.76 3.19 -12.43
CA ALA A 219 2.61 3.83 -11.78
C ALA A 219 1.25 3.48 -12.40
N ARG A 220 1.23 3.13 -13.68
CA ARG A 220 -0.01 2.81 -14.42
C ARG A 220 -0.31 1.31 -14.49
N THR A 221 0.56 0.45 -13.97
CA THR A 221 0.34 -0.99 -13.94
C THR A 221 -0.70 -1.32 -12.88
N PRO A 222 -1.91 -1.76 -13.23
CA PRO A 222 -2.93 -2.07 -12.24
C PRO A 222 -2.59 -3.37 -11.52
N LEU A 223 -2.82 -3.40 -10.21
CA LEU A 223 -2.84 -4.64 -9.45
C LEU A 223 -4.24 -5.25 -9.55
N ILE A 224 -4.36 -6.39 -10.21
CA ILE A 224 -5.64 -7.06 -10.43
C ILE A 224 -5.63 -8.39 -9.67
N ILE A 225 -6.59 -8.57 -8.76
CA ILE A 225 -6.94 -9.86 -8.19
C ILE A 225 -8.15 -10.36 -8.96
N SER A 226 -7.95 -11.32 -9.85
CA SER A 226 -9.03 -12.07 -10.47
C SER A 226 -9.02 -13.48 -9.88
N GLY A 227 -10.09 -13.88 -9.22
CA GLY A 227 -10.37 -15.30 -9.01
C GLY A 227 -10.77 -15.93 -10.35
N GLN A 228 -10.59 -17.24 -10.50
CA GLN A 228 -11.39 -17.97 -11.49
C GLN A 228 -12.84 -17.64 -11.14
N ALA A 229 -13.52 -16.92 -12.03
CA ALA A 229 -14.96 -16.91 -12.01
C ALA A 229 -15.35 -18.39 -12.11
N ASP A 230 -16.19 -18.86 -11.21
CA ASP A 230 -16.93 -20.10 -11.48
C ASP A 230 -17.52 -19.89 -12.87
N ASP A 231 -16.96 -20.60 -13.85
CA ASP A 231 -17.38 -20.54 -15.25
C ASP A 231 -18.78 -21.13 -15.36
N ASN A 232 -19.76 -20.43 -14.79
CA ASN A 232 -21.14 -20.73 -14.99
C ASN A 232 -21.60 -20.07 -16.29
N ILE A 233 -20.97 -20.50 -17.41
CA ILE A 233 -21.36 -20.10 -18.78
C ILE A 233 -22.89 -20.22 -18.97
N GLN A 234 -23.50 -21.19 -18.29
CA GLN A 234 -24.94 -21.40 -18.30
C GLN A 234 -25.70 -20.23 -17.67
N LEU A 235 -25.17 -19.68 -16.57
CA LEU A 235 -25.78 -18.54 -15.88
C LEU A 235 -25.68 -17.26 -16.72
N TYR A 236 -24.57 -17.02 -17.41
CA TYR A 236 -24.45 -15.91 -18.36
C TYR A 236 -25.49 -16.00 -19.47
N ARG A 237 -25.69 -17.21 -20.07
CA ARG A 237 -26.67 -17.42 -21.13
C ARG A 237 -28.11 -17.24 -20.66
N VAL A 238 -28.40 -17.69 -19.47
CA VAL A 238 -29.76 -17.54 -18.89
C VAL A 238 -30.00 -16.06 -18.55
N MET A 239 -29.00 -15.40 -17.97
CA MET A 239 -29.12 -14.01 -17.58
C MET A 239 -29.18 -13.05 -18.77
N ASP A 240 -28.64 -13.43 -19.93
CA ASP A 240 -28.71 -12.67 -21.17
C ASP A 240 -30.14 -12.38 -21.65
N ALA A 241 -31.09 -13.22 -21.26
CA ALA A 241 -32.50 -13.03 -21.57
C ALA A 241 -33.20 -11.98 -20.69
N VAL A 242 -32.68 -11.68 -19.50
CA VAL A 242 -33.35 -10.81 -18.52
C VAL A 242 -33.46 -9.33 -18.98
N PRO A 243 -32.45 -8.70 -19.59
CA PRO A 243 -32.54 -7.31 -20.07
C PRO A 243 -33.72 -7.05 -21.01
N ALA A 244 -34.11 -8.05 -21.81
CA ALA A 244 -35.25 -7.92 -22.73
C ALA A 244 -36.61 -7.73 -22.04
N HIS A 245 -36.71 -8.08 -20.76
CA HIS A 245 -37.91 -7.94 -19.94
C HIS A 245 -37.89 -6.68 -19.06
N LEU A 246 -36.77 -5.94 -19.02
CA LEU A 246 -36.63 -4.72 -18.24
C LEU A 246 -36.79 -3.48 -19.13
N ILE A 247 -37.38 -2.43 -18.57
CA ILE A 247 -37.73 -1.18 -19.27
C ILE A 247 -36.65 -0.14 -19.02
N ARG A 248 -36.02 0.36 -20.09
CA ARG A 248 -35.05 1.47 -19.97
C ARG A 248 -35.77 2.78 -19.67
N GLN A 249 -35.26 3.53 -18.69
CA GLN A 249 -35.71 4.92 -18.43
C GLN A 249 -35.15 5.87 -19.49
N GLU A 250 -35.94 6.86 -19.91
CA GLU A 250 -35.51 7.92 -20.83
C GLU A 250 -34.65 8.99 -20.12
N THR A 251 -34.88 9.20 -18.82
CA THR A 251 -34.15 10.13 -17.95
C THR A 251 -33.86 9.48 -16.61
N GLU A 252 -32.90 9.99 -15.87
CA GLU A 252 -32.47 9.46 -14.57
C GLU A 252 -33.62 9.34 -13.54
N GLU A 253 -34.58 10.28 -13.56
CA GLU A 253 -35.78 10.28 -12.71
C GLU A 253 -37.04 9.78 -13.45
N GLY A 254 -36.89 9.16 -14.61
CA GLY A 254 -37.98 8.67 -15.46
C GLY A 254 -38.62 7.39 -14.96
N GLU A 255 -39.78 7.04 -15.53
CA GLU A 255 -40.42 5.75 -15.28
C GLU A 255 -39.66 4.63 -16.02
N GLY A 256 -39.40 3.50 -15.35
CA GLY A 256 -38.72 2.35 -15.92
C GLY A 256 -37.86 1.62 -14.88
N ASP A 257 -37.19 0.58 -15.34
CA ASP A 257 -36.44 -0.35 -14.49
C ASP A 257 -34.98 0.01 -14.34
N TYR A 258 -34.37 0.66 -15.37
CA TYR A 258 -32.96 1.02 -15.32
C TYR A 258 -32.62 2.26 -16.12
N TRP A 259 -31.64 3.02 -15.64
CA TRP A 259 -31.04 4.17 -16.29
C TRP A 259 -29.65 3.84 -16.83
N VAL A 260 -29.28 4.41 -17.98
CA VAL A 260 -27.96 4.27 -18.58
C VAL A 260 -27.27 5.62 -18.61
N ASP A 261 -26.22 5.77 -17.81
CA ASP A 261 -25.30 6.90 -17.89
C ASP A 261 -24.19 6.58 -18.89
N GLU A 262 -24.36 7.04 -20.12
CA GLU A 262 -23.37 6.84 -21.20
C GLU A 262 -22.03 7.56 -20.94
N LYS A 263 -22.03 8.66 -20.16
CA LYS A 263 -20.82 9.42 -19.84
C LYS A 263 -20.00 8.72 -18.75
N ALA A 264 -20.67 8.19 -17.75
CA ALA A 264 -20.02 7.42 -16.68
C ALA A 264 -19.82 5.94 -17.03
N HIS A 265 -20.33 5.47 -18.19
CA HIS A 265 -20.33 4.05 -18.57
C HIS A 265 -20.97 3.14 -17.52
N GLN A 266 -22.09 3.56 -16.97
CA GLN A 266 -22.79 2.84 -15.90
C GLN A 266 -24.24 2.56 -16.26
N VAL A 267 -24.76 1.44 -15.72
CA VAL A 267 -26.17 1.10 -15.73
C VAL A 267 -26.63 1.07 -14.28
N ILE A 268 -27.70 1.73 -13.97
CA ILE A 268 -28.25 1.86 -12.61
C ILE A 268 -29.67 1.35 -12.63
N LEU A 269 -29.98 0.36 -11.77
CA LEU A 269 -31.36 -0.11 -11.57
C LEU A 269 -32.11 0.91 -10.70
N SER A 270 -33.36 1.20 -11.06
CA SER A 270 -34.29 1.91 -10.20
C SER A 270 -34.81 1.00 -9.08
N GLU A 271 -35.48 1.57 -8.08
CA GLU A 271 -36.10 0.78 -7.02
C GLU A 271 -37.15 -0.20 -7.60
N ALA A 272 -37.97 0.24 -8.56
CA ALA A 272 -38.89 -0.59 -9.28
C ALA A 272 -38.19 -1.67 -10.14
N GLY A 273 -37.01 -1.30 -10.71
CA GLY A 273 -36.19 -2.25 -11.49
C GLY A 273 -35.58 -3.34 -10.65
N HIS A 274 -35.21 -3.08 -9.41
CA HIS A 274 -34.76 -4.13 -8.48
C HIS A 274 -35.89 -5.13 -8.19
N GLU A 275 -37.08 -4.65 -7.86
CA GLU A 275 -38.24 -5.52 -7.58
C GLU A 275 -38.65 -6.32 -8.82
N HIS A 276 -38.64 -5.70 -10.01
CA HIS A 276 -38.98 -6.35 -11.25
C HIS A 276 -37.94 -7.42 -11.63
N ALA A 277 -36.65 -7.12 -11.48
CA ALA A 277 -35.59 -8.10 -11.71
C ALA A 277 -35.70 -9.32 -10.76
N GLU A 278 -35.96 -9.09 -9.47
CA GLU A 278 -36.20 -10.16 -8.50
C GLU A 278 -37.39 -11.04 -8.87
N GLN A 279 -38.48 -10.43 -9.35
CA GLN A 279 -39.67 -11.18 -9.85
C GLN A 279 -39.32 -12.06 -11.06
N ILE A 280 -38.60 -11.51 -12.05
CA ILE A 280 -38.17 -12.23 -13.25
C ILE A 280 -37.27 -13.41 -12.84
N LEU A 281 -36.28 -13.19 -12.00
CA LEU A 281 -35.35 -14.24 -11.54
C LEU A 281 -36.05 -15.31 -10.71
N THR A 282 -37.06 -14.95 -9.92
CA THR A 282 -37.88 -15.91 -9.18
C THR A 282 -38.70 -16.76 -10.16
N GLN A 283 -39.32 -16.15 -11.20
CA GLN A 283 -40.05 -16.90 -12.23
C GLN A 283 -39.13 -17.83 -13.03
N MET A 284 -37.87 -17.45 -13.22
CA MET A 284 -36.87 -18.31 -13.86
C MET A 284 -36.32 -19.40 -12.96
N GLY A 285 -36.68 -19.40 -11.67
CA GLY A 285 -36.21 -20.38 -10.68
C GLY A 285 -34.77 -20.17 -10.23
N LEU A 286 -34.20 -18.99 -10.47
CA LEU A 286 -32.85 -18.60 -10.09
C LEU A 286 -32.78 -17.94 -8.71
N LEU A 287 -33.88 -17.33 -8.28
CA LEU A 287 -34.05 -16.70 -6.97
C LEU A 287 -35.21 -17.37 -6.23
N GLN A 288 -35.09 -17.56 -4.92
CA GLN A 288 -36.19 -18.11 -4.11
C GLN A 288 -37.22 -17.02 -3.78
N GLU A 289 -38.48 -17.42 -3.57
CA GLU A 289 -39.53 -16.47 -3.14
C GLU A 289 -39.13 -15.77 -1.83
N ASN A 290 -39.25 -14.45 -1.80
CA ASN A 290 -38.85 -13.54 -0.71
C ASN A 290 -37.34 -13.45 -0.43
N ASP A 291 -36.48 -13.94 -1.33
CA ASP A 291 -35.06 -13.73 -1.25
C ASP A 291 -34.67 -12.45 -2.00
N SER A 292 -33.59 -11.79 -1.55
CA SER A 292 -33.11 -10.55 -2.20
C SER A 292 -31.83 -10.80 -2.99
N LEU A 293 -31.70 -10.10 -4.11
CA LEU A 293 -30.45 -10.05 -4.90
C LEU A 293 -29.25 -9.52 -4.09
N TYR A 294 -29.51 -8.77 -3.02
CA TYR A 294 -28.48 -8.22 -2.15
C TYR A 294 -28.04 -9.15 -1.03
N SER A 295 -28.66 -10.32 -0.88
CA SER A 295 -28.17 -11.29 0.08
C SER A 295 -26.80 -11.85 -0.35
N ALA A 296 -25.94 -12.16 0.61
CA ALA A 296 -24.60 -12.68 0.34
C ALA A 296 -24.60 -13.94 -0.57
N ALA A 297 -25.65 -14.77 -0.46
CA ALA A 297 -25.84 -15.96 -1.28
C ALA A 297 -26.13 -15.63 -2.76
N ASN A 298 -26.76 -14.48 -3.04
CA ASN A 298 -27.30 -14.11 -4.34
C ASN A 298 -26.48 -13.02 -5.06
N ILE A 299 -25.38 -12.56 -4.46
CA ILE A 299 -24.55 -11.49 -5.03
C ILE A 299 -24.01 -11.85 -6.43
N SER A 300 -23.78 -13.13 -6.67
CA SER A 300 -23.38 -13.66 -7.99
C SER A 300 -24.47 -13.43 -9.05
N LEU A 301 -25.74 -13.58 -8.71
CA LEU A 301 -26.87 -13.29 -9.61
C LEU A 301 -26.92 -11.81 -9.97
N MET A 302 -26.72 -10.93 -8.99
CA MET A 302 -26.65 -9.49 -9.23
C MET A 302 -25.51 -9.14 -10.18
N HIS A 303 -24.32 -9.71 -9.99
CA HIS A 303 -23.17 -9.46 -10.89
C HIS A 303 -23.48 -9.90 -12.34
N HIS A 304 -24.12 -11.07 -12.54
CA HIS A 304 -24.48 -11.56 -13.87
C HIS A 304 -25.57 -10.70 -14.52
N LEU A 305 -26.57 -10.26 -13.73
CA LEU A 305 -27.60 -9.33 -14.19
C LEU A 305 -27.00 -8.00 -14.67
N MET A 306 -26.13 -7.40 -13.85
CA MET A 306 -25.47 -6.15 -14.21
C MET A 306 -24.54 -6.31 -15.41
N ALA A 307 -23.86 -7.45 -15.54
CA ALA A 307 -23.04 -7.77 -16.71
C ALA A 307 -23.91 -7.89 -17.97
N ALA A 308 -25.05 -8.56 -17.91
CA ALA A 308 -25.99 -8.66 -19.03
C ALA A 308 -26.57 -7.29 -19.43
N LEU A 309 -27.03 -6.49 -18.47
CA LEU A 309 -27.54 -5.14 -18.74
C LEU A 309 -26.46 -4.25 -19.42
N ARG A 310 -25.23 -4.29 -18.91
CA ARG A 310 -24.12 -3.53 -19.49
C ARG A 310 -23.80 -4.01 -20.92
N ALA A 311 -23.80 -5.32 -21.15
CA ALA A 311 -23.55 -5.89 -22.47
C ALA A 311 -24.58 -5.41 -23.50
N HIS A 312 -25.85 -5.37 -23.13
CA HIS A 312 -26.94 -4.95 -24.03
C HIS A 312 -27.02 -3.43 -24.25
N THR A 313 -26.53 -2.61 -23.30
CA THR A 313 -26.77 -1.17 -23.31
C THR A 313 -25.54 -0.33 -23.60
N LEU A 314 -24.35 -0.78 -23.19
CA LEU A 314 -23.11 0.01 -23.27
C LEU A 314 -22.13 -0.51 -24.32
N PHE A 315 -22.24 -1.77 -24.77
CA PHE A 315 -21.30 -2.35 -25.71
C PHE A 315 -21.97 -2.67 -27.06
N HIS A 316 -21.59 -1.93 -28.07
CA HIS A 316 -22.15 -2.07 -29.43
C HIS A 316 -21.09 -2.61 -30.38
N LYS A 317 -21.49 -3.61 -31.19
CA LYS A 317 -20.66 -4.15 -32.26
C LYS A 317 -20.29 -3.04 -33.24
N ASP A 318 -19.07 -3.10 -33.75
CA ASP A 318 -18.48 -2.16 -34.72
C ASP A 318 -18.21 -0.74 -34.15
N GLN A 319 -18.51 -0.53 -32.85
CA GLN A 319 -18.13 0.67 -32.11
C GLN A 319 -17.16 0.35 -30.98
N HIS A 320 -17.48 -0.64 -30.17
CA HIS A 320 -16.71 -1.03 -28.97
C HIS A 320 -15.94 -2.35 -29.15
N TYR A 321 -16.40 -3.21 -30.07
CA TYR A 321 -15.78 -4.48 -30.43
C TYR A 321 -16.11 -4.88 -31.86
N VAL A 322 -15.25 -5.71 -32.43
CA VAL A 322 -15.49 -6.38 -33.73
C VAL A 322 -15.47 -7.89 -33.56
N ILE A 323 -16.10 -8.62 -34.47
CA ILE A 323 -16.02 -10.09 -34.50
C ILE A 323 -15.05 -10.46 -35.63
N GLN A 324 -13.93 -11.09 -35.28
CA GLN A 324 -12.94 -11.58 -36.22
C GLN A 324 -12.70 -13.07 -35.95
N ASP A 325 -12.83 -13.89 -36.98
CA ASP A 325 -12.68 -15.36 -36.91
C ASP A 325 -13.57 -16.05 -35.83
N GLY A 326 -14.71 -15.45 -35.52
CA GLY A 326 -15.67 -15.95 -34.51
C GLY A 326 -15.36 -15.54 -33.06
N GLU A 327 -14.31 -14.75 -32.86
CA GLU A 327 -13.92 -14.21 -31.55
C GLU A 327 -14.18 -12.70 -31.45
N ILE A 328 -14.47 -12.24 -30.24
CA ILE A 328 -14.65 -10.81 -29.95
C ILE A 328 -13.27 -10.17 -29.77
N VAL A 329 -13.00 -9.16 -30.58
CA VAL A 329 -11.77 -8.35 -30.53
C VAL A 329 -12.15 -6.93 -30.12
N ILE A 330 -11.58 -6.45 -29.03
CA ILE A 330 -11.75 -5.09 -28.49
C ILE A 330 -10.81 -4.12 -29.19
#